data_d8fdf744ec07c68832512f9b94ee14c3
#
_entry.id   d8fdf744ec07c68832512f9b94ee14c3
#
_cell.length_a   1.000
_cell.length_b   1.000
_cell.length_c   1.000
_cell.angle_alpha   90.00
_cell.angle_beta   90.00
_cell.angle_gamma   90.00
#
_symmetry.space_group_name_H-M   'P 1'
#
loop_
_entity.id
_entity.type
_entity.pdbx_description
1 polymer ?
#
loop_
_entity_poly.entity_id
_entity_poly.type
_entity_poly.pdbx_seq_one_letter_code
_entity_poly.pdbx_strand_id
1 'polypeptide(L)'
;MIKKFIDKLLGKSTPGTSGGKPHFGKREEVPASVHGINPDLVDRRAAEVVQTLKDAGFEAYIVGGAVRDLLLGLRPKDFDVATNATPEQVKGLFRRAFIIGKRFRIVHVVHGRGREHEVIEVSTFRAYLDNAAAGQVAGNEKTSKAQLSGMQHAVDASGRVLRDNVWGPQDEDATRRDFTVNAMYYDPVSQIVVDYHKGLQDAKKKTLRMIGDPATRYREDPVRIIRAVRFAAKLSPLGFSIDAKSAAPLVQSQALLAEVPQSRMFDEMLKLLQTGHAIATIEQLRKLGMSKGIYPLLDVAVERADTPFVKAALVDTDRRVNEGKPVAPSFLLACVLWEDVRNGWQERLNQRQHPLPALQEACLLYTSDAADDSLRV
;
A
#
# COMPACT_ATOMS: atom_id res chain seq x y z
N MET A 1 -36.06 2.49 -33.36
CA MET A 1 -34.75 2.68 -34.03
C MET A 1 -34.34 4.16 -34.13
N ILE A 2 -35.21 5.09 -34.47
CA ILE A 2 -34.91 6.53 -34.65
C ILE A 2 -34.40 7.22 -33.35
N LYS A 3 -34.94 6.91 -32.18
CA LYS A 3 -34.50 7.50 -30.88
C LYS A 3 -33.03 7.21 -30.56
N LYS A 4 -32.54 5.99 -30.82
CA LYS A 4 -31.11 5.63 -30.65
C LYS A 4 -30.17 6.36 -31.61
N PHE A 5 -30.64 6.77 -32.76
CA PHE A 5 -29.87 7.51 -33.76
C PHE A 5 -29.75 8.99 -33.38
N ILE A 6 -30.83 9.57 -32.86
CA ILE A 6 -30.87 10.96 -32.38
C ILE A 6 -30.00 11.15 -31.13
N ASP A 7 -30.01 10.22 -30.18
CA ASP A 7 -29.19 10.26 -28.96
C ASP A 7 -27.68 10.19 -29.27
N LYS A 8 -27.30 9.46 -30.35
CA LYS A 8 -25.93 9.38 -30.84
C LYS A 8 -25.47 10.68 -31.56
N LEU A 9 -26.36 11.39 -32.20
CA LEU A 9 -26.09 12.67 -32.89
C LEU A 9 -25.99 13.85 -31.91
N LEU A 10 -26.66 13.76 -30.75
CA LEU A 10 -26.70 14.81 -29.74
C LEU A 10 -25.60 14.65 -28.67
N GLY A 11 -24.64 13.73 -28.83
CA GLY A 11 -23.54 13.54 -27.92
C GLY A 11 -23.97 13.11 -26.49
N LYS A 12 -25.24 12.68 -26.30
CA LYS A 12 -25.69 12.07 -25.06
C LYS A 12 -25.25 10.62 -25.05
N SER A 13 -23.98 10.40 -24.69
CA SER A 13 -23.55 9.10 -24.21
C SER A 13 -24.35 8.83 -22.92
N THR A 14 -25.35 7.97 -23.01
CA THR A 14 -25.88 7.27 -21.86
C THR A 14 -24.67 6.61 -21.16
N PRO A 15 -24.48 6.76 -19.84
CA PRO A 15 -23.54 5.95 -19.14
C PRO A 15 -23.97 4.51 -19.33
N GLY A 16 -23.31 3.82 -20.23
CA GLY A 16 -23.45 2.39 -20.38
C GLY A 16 -22.92 1.75 -19.12
N THR A 17 -23.79 1.42 -18.21
CA THR A 17 -23.56 0.43 -17.17
C THR A 17 -23.34 -0.92 -17.84
N SER A 18 -22.19 -1.12 -18.45
CA SER A 18 -21.68 -2.46 -18.68
C SER A 18 -21.10 -2.98 -17.37
N GLY A 19 -21.96 -3.25 -16.40
CA GLY A 19 -21.66 -4.06 -15.24
C GLY A 19 -21.47 -5.51 -15.68
N GLY A 20 -20.42 -5.79 -16.45
CA GLY A 20 -19.93 -7.15 -16.61
C GLY A 20 -19.45 -7.60 -15.25
N LYS A 21 -19.92 -8.78 -14.77
CA LYS A 21 -19.40 -9.38 -13.53
C LYS A 21 -17.88 -9.35 -13.56
N PRO A 22 -17.18 -8.95 -12.49
CA PRO A 22 -15.73 -8.93 -12.46
C PRO A 22 -15.20 -10.34 -12.78
N HIS A 23 -14.18 -10.39 -13.62
CA HIS A 23 -13.55 -11.66 -13.96
C HIS A 23 -12.56 -12.01 -12.85
N PHE A 24 -12.93 -12.95 -11.98
CA PHE A 24 -12.11 -13.37 -10.82
C PHE A 24 -10.87 -14.18 -11.19
N GLY A 25 -10.59 -14.35 -12.47
CA GLY A 25 -9.48 -15.19 -12.94
C GLY A 25 -9.80 -16.69 -12.88
N LYS A 26 -8.89 -17.49 -13.42
CA LYS A 26 -8.97 -18.95 -13.33
C LYS A 26 -7.91 -19.43 -12.35
N ARG A 27 -8.30 -20.25 -11.38
CA ARG A 27 -7.34 -20.87 -10.46
C ARG A 27 -6.33 -21.70 -11.24
N GLU A 28 -5.08 -21.39 -11.08
CA GLU A 28 -3.94 -22.10 -11.62
C GLU A 28 -3.06 -22.57 -10.45
N GLU A 29 -2.81 -23.86 -10.36
CA GLU A 29 -1.95 -24.49 -9.35
C GLU A 29 -0.60 -24.79 -9.98
N VAL A 30 0.45 -24.22 -9.43
CA VAL A 30 1.80 -24.33 -9.95
C VAL A 30 2.62 -25.15 -8.97
N PRO A 31 3.15 -26.31 -9.38
CA PRO A 31 3.94 -27.20 -8.52
C PRO A 31 5.37 -26.69 -8.33
N ALA A 32 6.05 -27.22 -7.30
CA ALA A 32 7.42 -26.85 -6.93
C ALA A 32 8.41 -26.94 -8.10
N SER A 33 8.27 -27.94 -8.97
CA SER A 33 9.12 -28.13 -10.17
C SER A 33 9.03 -26.97 -11.18
N VAL A 34 7.97 -26.16 -11.14
CA VAL A 34 7.72 -25.04 -12.06
C VAL A 34 8.02 -23.69 -11.42
N HIS A 35 7.60 -23.50 -10.14
CA HIS A 35 7.81 -22.24 -9.46
C HIS A 35 9.20 -22.10 -8.83
N GLY A 36 9.87 -23.21 -8.46
CA GLY A 36 11.26 -23.19 -7.98
C GLY A 36 11.50 -22.49 -6.65
N ILE A 37 10.49 -22.28 -5.82
CA ILE A 37 10.66 -21.70 -4.47
C ILE A 37 11.54 -22.63 -3.64
N ASN A 38 12.59 -22.08 -3.03
CA ASN A 38 13.38 -22.79 -2.04
C ASN A 38 12.69 -22.79 -0.68
N PRO A 39 12.27 -23.96 -0.14
CA PRO A 39 11.61 -24.04 1.16
C PRO A 39 12.43 -23.50 2.34
N ASP A 40 13.76 -23.51 2.25
CA ASP A 40 14.66 -23.00 3.31
C ASP A 40 14.56 -21.49 3.50
N LEU A 41 14.00 -20.76 2.52
CA LEU A 41 13.74 -19.33 2.61
C LEU A 41 12.42 -19.01 3.33
N VAL A 42 11.56 -20.01 3.52
CA VAL A 42 10.27 -19.85 4.18
C VAL A 42 10.46 -19.77 5.69
N ASP A 43 9.85 -18.80 6.30
CA ASP A 43 9.87 -18.67 7.77
C ASP A 43 9.09 -19.86 8.39
N ARG A 44 9.76 -20.59 9.28
CA ARG A 44 9.17 -21.74 9.96
C ARG A 44 7.87 -21.39 10.71
N ARG A 45 7.81 -20.20 11.31
CA ARG A 45 6.63 -19.75 12.07
C ARG A 45 5.44 -19.50 11.14
N ALA A 46 5.67 -18.92 9.97
CA ALA A 46 4.62 -18.76 8.96
C ALA A 46 4.12 -20.13 8.46
N ALA A 47 5.03 -21.07 8.23
CA ALA A 47 4.67 -22.44 7.85
C ALA A 47 3.88 -23.16 8.97
N GLU A 48 4.26 -23.00 10.23
CA GLU A 48 3.54 -23.54 11.40
C GLU A 48 2.14 -22.93 11.53
N VAL A 49 1.96 -21.63 11.27
CA VAL A 49 0.64 -20.98 11.26
C VAL A 49 -0.25 -21.56 10.16
N VAL A 50 0.28 -21.72 8.94
CA VAL A 50 -0.46 -22.36 7.84
C VAL A 50 -0.84 -23.79 8.20
N GLN A 51 0.11 -24.60 8.72
CA GLN A 51 -0.15 -25.98 9.11
C GLN A 51 -1.25 -26.07 10.18
N THR A 52 -1.18 -25.23 11.23
CA THR A 52 -2.17 -25.22 12.32
C THR A 52 -3.59 -24.90 11.80
N LEU A 53 -3.71 -23.94 10.89
CA LEU A 53 -4.99 -23.59 10.28
C LEU A 53 -5.52 -24.75 9.41
N LYS A 54 -4.66 -25.41 8.64
CA LYS A 54 -5.03 -26.55 7.79
C LYS A 54 -5.44 -27.78 8.63
N ASP A 55 -4.74 -28.05 9.71
CA ASP A 55 -5.07 -29.16 10.65
C ASP A 55 -6.44 -28.93 11.33
N ALA A 56 -6.84 -27.65 11.49
CA ALA A 56 -8.17 -27.27 11.96
C ALA A 56 -9.25 -27.28 10.87
N GLY A 57 -8.92 -27.70 9.63
CA GLY A 57 -9.84 -27.82 8.50
C GLY A 57 -10.05 -26.54 7.69
N PHE A 58 -9.21 -25.54 7.87
CA PHE A 58 -9.27 -24.29 7.10
C PHE A 58 -8.29 -24.30 5.93
N GLU A 59 -8.61 -23.54 4.89
CA GLU A 59 -7.64 -23.17 3.87
C GLU A 59 -6.69 -22.13 4.44
N ALA A 60 -5.40 -22.25 4.18
CA ALA A 60 -4.40 -21.27 4.60
C ALA A 60 -3.19 -21.26 3.66
N TYR A 61 -2.66 -20.06 3.41
CA TYR A 61 -1.57 -19.83 2.48
C TYR A 61 -0.71 -18.66 2.95
N ILE A 62 0.59 -18.70 2.69
CA ILE A 62 1.45 -17.52 2.67
C ILE A 62 1.06 -16.69 1.46
N VAL A 63 1.00 -15.34 1.59
CA VAL A 63 0.47 -14.46 0.53
C VAL A 63 1.30 -13.22 0.29
N GLY A 64 0.99 -12.54 -0.79
CA GLY A 64 1.45 -11.20 -1.04
C GLY A 64 2.93 -11.08 -1.40
N GLY A 65 3.60 -10.08 -0.83
CA GLY A 65 5.00 -9.79 -1.12
C GLY A 65 5.96 -10.92 -0.78
N ALA A 66 5.63 -11.75 0.21
CA ALA A 66 6.44 -12.90 0.57
C ALA A 66 6.53 -13.92 -0.56
N VAL A 67 5.40 -14.25 -1.21
CA VAL A 67 5.38 -15.20 -2.34
C VAL A 67 6.20 -14.67 -3.51
N ARG A 68 6.06 -13.37 -3.84
CA ARG A 68 6.86 -12.73 -4.87
C ARG A 68 8.36 -12.83 -4.56
N ASP A 69 8.76 -12.47 -3.34
CA ASP A 69 10.17 -12.45 -2.94
C ASP A 69 10.75 -13.89 -2.95
N LEU A 70 10.00 -14.89 -2.48
CA LEU A 70 10.38 -16.31 -2.57
C LEU A 70 10.57 -16.77 -4.03
N LEU A 71 9.69 -16.36 -4.95
CA LEU A 71 9.81 -16.67 -6.38
C LEU A 71 11.05 -16.04 -7.03
N LEU A 72 11.52 -14.93 -6.45
CA LEU A 72 12.75 -14.25 -6.88
C LEU A 72 14.02 -14.80 -6.18
N GLY A 73 13.88 -15.84 -5.37
CA GLY A 73 14.98 -16.43 -4.59
C GLY A 73 15.45 -15.55 -3.42
N LEU A 74 14.61 -14.61 -2.97
CA LEU A 74 14.90 -13.72 -1.87
C LEU A 74 14.21 -14.21 -0.59
N ARG A 75 14.87 -13.99 0.55
CA ARG A 75 14.22 -14.21 1.85
C ARG A 75 13.32 -13.02 2.17
N PRO A 76 11.99 -13.23 2.31
CA PRO A 76 11.08 -12.17 2.72
C PRO A 76 11.41 -11.63 4.10
N LYS A 77 11.19 -10.32 4.30
CA LYS A 77 11.31 -9.69 5.63
C LYS A 77 10.10 -10.03 6.52
N ASP A 78 8.90 -10.00 5.92
CA ASP A 78 7.64 -10.22 6.59
C ASP A 78 6.86 -11.32 5.87
N PHE A 79 6.11 -12.10 6.63
CA PHE A 79 5.25 -13.16 6.11
C PHE A 79 3.81 -12.92 6.53
N ASP A 80 2.94 -12.76 5.55
CA ASP A 80 1.50 -12.66 5.74
C ASP A 80 0.84 -13.99 5.38
N VAL A 81 -0.19 -14.36 6.15
CA VAL A 81 -1.01 -15.54 5.89
C VAL A 81 -2.44 -15.11 5.57
N ALA A 82 -3.06 -15.77 4.60
CA ALA A 82 -4.48 -15.61 4.31
C ALA A 82 -5.20 -16.94 4.43
N THR A 83 -6.44 -16.91 4.95
CA THR A 83 -7.24 -18.09 5.27
C THR A 83 -8.73 -17.83 5.04
N ASN A 84 -9.54 -18.90 4.92
CA ASN A 84 -11.00 -18.81 4.97
C ASN A 84 -11.55 -18.81 6.42
N ALA A 85 -10.71 -19.02 7.43
CA ALA A 85 -11.11 -18.87 8.84
C ALA A 85 -11.41 -17.41 9.19
N THR A 86 -12.46 -17.19 10.00
CA THR A 86 -12.76 -15.84 10.53
C THR A 86 -11.71 -15.41 11.56
N PRO A 87 -11.57 -14.11 11.84
CA PRO A 87 -10.61 -13.62 12.84
C PRO A 87 -10.81 -14.26 14.22
N GLU A 88 -12.06 -14.55 14.60
CA GLU A 88 -12.41 -15.21 15.86
C GLU A 88 -11.95 -16.67 15.88
N GLN A 89 -12.13 -17.39 14.76
CA GLN A 89 -11.67 -18.77 14.62
C GLN A 89 -10.13 -18.84 14.66
N VAL A 90 -9.44 -17.94 13.93
CA VAL A 90 -7.98 -17.84 13.99
C VAL A 90 -7.51 -17.58 15.42
N LYS A 91 -8.12 -16.60 16.11
CA LYS A 91 -7.77 -16.27 17.51
C LYS A 91 -7.96 -17.48 18.45
N GLY A 92 -8.97 -18.32 18.19
CA GLY A 92 -9.25 -19.52 18.99
C GLY A 92 -8.20 -20.62 18.86
N LEU A 93 -7.46 -20.66 17.74
CA LEU A 93 -6.45 -21.69 17.46
C LEU A 93 -5.07 -21.37 18.06
N PHE A 94 -4.77 -20.10 18.32
CA PHE A 94 -3.44 -19.67 18.76
C PHE A 94 -3.48 -19.04 20.15
N ARG A 95 -2.64 -19.51 21.06
CA ARG A 95 -2.58 -19.01 22.45
C ARG A 95 -2.24 -17.51 22.54
N ARG A 96 -1.45 -16.99 21.59
CA ARG A 96 -0.99 -15.57 21.57
C ARG A 96 -1.44 -14.93 20.25
N ALA A 97 -2.75 -14.77 20.10
CA ALA A 97 -3.35 -14.16 18.96
C ALA A 97 -4.22 -12.97 19.36
N PHE A 98 -4.09 -11.86 18.62
CA PHE A 98 -4.76 -10.59 18.89
C PHE A 98 -5.45 -10.11 17.63
N ILE A 99 -6.76 -9.81 17.72
CA ILE A 99 -7.51 -9.20 16.61
C ILE A 99 -7.20 -7.72 16.58
N ILE A 100 -6.61 -7.23 15.49
CA ILE A 100 -6.19 -5.85 15.28
C ILE A 100 -7.03 -5.23 14.16
N GLY A 101 -7.20 -3.90 14.24
CA GLY A 101 -7.90 -3.13 13.22
C GLY A 101 -9.42 -3.10 13.41
N LYS A 102 -10.02 -1.98 13.01
CA LYS A 102 -11.48 -1.76 13.06
C LYS A 102 -12.10 -1.77 11.67
N ARG A 103 -11.40 -1.17 10.72
CA ARG A 103 -11.81 -1.09 9.32
C ARG A 103 -11.52 -2.40 8.59
N PHE A 104 -10.33 -2.91 8.81
CA PHE A 104 -9.83 -4.18 8.28
C PHE A 104 -9.35 -5.03 9.45
N ARG A 105 -10.07 -6.08 9.76
CA ARG A 105 -9.73 -6.96 10.88
C ARG A 105 -8.72 -7.99 10.42
N ILE A 106 -7.59 -8.03 11.10
CA ILE A 106 -6.51 -9.02 10.93
C ILE A 106 -6.16 -9.61 12.28
N VAL A 107 -5.52 -10.75 12.30
CA VAL A 107 -5.05 -11.39 13.52
C VAL A 107 -3.53 -11.40 13.54
N HIS A 108 -2.95 -10.84 14.57
CA HIS A 108 -1.52 -10.95 14.86
C HIS A 108 -1.27 -12.21 15.68
N VAL A 109 -0.60 -13.19 15.10
CA VAL A 109 -0.10 -14.36 15.80
C VAL A 109 1.34 -14.09 16.23
N VAL A 110 1.56 -14.03 17.54
CA VAL A 110 2.82 -13.57 18.13
C VAL A 110 3.67 -14.76 18.56
N HIS A 111 4.88 -14.85 18.01
CA HIS A 111 5.90 -15.85 18.33
C HIS A 111 7.02 -15.22 19.18
N GLY A 112 7.67 -16.02 20.04
CA GLY A 112 8.75 -15.53 20.91
C GLY A 112 8.25 -14.82 22.17
N ARG A 113 9.17 -14.26 22.99
CA ARG A 113 8.88 -13.55 24.25
C ARG A 113 9.72 -12.26 24.35
N GLY A 114 9.19 -11.26 25.06
CA GLY A 114 9.90 -10.02 25.35
C GLY A 114 10.15 -9.16 24.10
N ARG A 115 11.34 -8.59 23.98
CA ARG A 115 11.72 -7.69 22.87
C ARG A 115 11.96 -8.41 21.54
N GLU A 116 12.19 -9.73 21.57
CA GLU A 116 12.43 -10.58 20.39
C GLU A 116 11.14 -11.31 19.96
N HIS A 117 10.01 -10.63 20.00
CA HIS A 117 8.77 -11.19 19.46
C HIS A 117 8.63 -10.89 17.99
N GLU A 118 8.20 -11.87 17.24
CA GLU A 118 7.83 -11.70 15.84
C GLU A 118 6.34 -11.97 15.65
N VAL A 119 5.75 -11.31 14.67
CA VAL A 119 4.33 -11.34 14.40
C VAL A 119 4.09 -11.89 12.99
N ILE A 120 3.24 -12.89 12.89
CA ILE A 120 2.66 -13.32 11.63
C ILE A 120 1.26 -12.72 11.52
N GLU A 121 1.04 -11.92 10.49
CA GLU A 121 -0.27 -11.34 10.21
C GLU A 121 -1.14 -12.36 9.49
N VAL A 122 -2.32 -12.65 10.06
CA VAL A 122 -3.30 -13.56 9.45
C VAL A 122 -4.55 -12.79 9.06
N SER A 123 -4.87 -12.80 7.78
CA SER A 123 -6.06 -12.16 7.21
C SER A 123 -7.07 -13.20 6.73
N THR A 124 -8.35 -12.92 6.93
CA THR A 124 -9.42 -13.71 6.32
C THR A 124 -9.60 -13.31 4.86
N PHE A 125 -9.85 -14.26 3.96
CA PHE A 125 -10.21 -13.97 2.56
C PHE A 125 -11.40 -13.04 2.51
N ARG A 126 -11.33 -11.99 1.71
CA ARG A 126 -12.36 -10.95 1.62
C ARG A 126 -13.09 -11.04 0.30
N ALA A 127 -14.40 -10.84 0.37
CA ALA A 127 -15.23 -10.76 -0.82
C ALA A 127 -14.84 -9.57 -1.71
N TYR A 128 -15.00 -9.75 -3.00
CA TYR A 128 -15.00 -8.64 -3.96
C TYR A 128 -16.41 -8.05 -3.98
N LEU A 129 -16.54 -6.84 -3.48
CA LEU A 129 -17.83 -6.14 -3.45
C LEU A 129 -17.80 -5.06 -4.53
N ASP A 130 -18.78 -5.14 -5.43
CA ASP A 130 -19.05 -4.05 -6.35
C ASP A 130 -19.51 -2.83 -5.54
N ASN A 131 -18.91 -1.67 -5.77
CA ASN A 131 -19.30 -0.42 -5.09
C ASN A 131 -20.78 -0.08 -5.28
N ALA A 132 -21.41 -0.61 -6.35
CA ALA A 132 -22.86 -0.46 -6.57
C ALA A 132 -23.73 -1.20 -5.53
N ALA A 133 -23.20 -2.25 -4.89
CA ALA A 133 -23.91 -3.03 -3.85
C ALA A 133 -23.58 -2.56 -2.43
N ALA A 134 -22.66 -1.60 -2.28
CA ALA A 134 -22.24 -1.08 -0.99
C ALA A 134 -23.28 -0.13 -0.40
N GLY A 135 -23.49 -0.20 0.92
CA GLY A 135 -24.24 0.83 1.63
C GLY A 135 -23.54 2.19 1.51
N GLN A 136 -24.11 3.11 0.72
CA GLN A 136 -23.58 4.47 0.64
C GLN A 136 -23.84 5.19 1.95
N VAL A 137 -22.79 5.70 2.55
CA VAL A 137 -22.86 6.52 3.77
C VAL A 137 -22.53 7.96 3.39
N ALA A 138 -23.43 8.89 3.73
CA ALA A 138 -23.14 10.31 3.67
C ALA A 138 -22.08 10.63 4.73
N GLY A 139 -20.79 10.60 4.35
CA GLY A 139 -19.70 10.82 5.28
C GLY A 139 -18.34 10.53 4.64
N ASN A 140 -17.31 10.81 5.42
CA ASN A 140 -15.90 10.53 5.08
C ASN A 140 -15.29 9.58 6.13
N GLU A 141 -13.99 9.35 6.10
CA GLU A 141 -13.32 8.50 7.09
C GLU A 141 -13.45 8.97 8.56
N LYS A 142 -13.95 10.17 8.79
CA LYS A 142 -14.30 10.67 10.13
C LYS A 142 -15.71 10.23 10.57
N THR A 143 -16.44 9.49 9.73
CA THR A 143 -17.78 8.96 10.03
C THR A 143 -17.74 8.16 11.34
N SER A 144 -18.63 8.49 12.26
CA SER A 144 -18.62 7.94 13.61
C SER A 144 -18.88 6.44 13.66
N LYS A 145 -18.38 5.77 14.71
CA LYS A 145 -18.65 4.34 14.94
C LYS A 145 -20.16 4.00 14.96
N ALA A 146 -20.99 4.93 15.41
CA ALA A 146 -22.43 4.74 15.49
C ALA A 146 -23.08 4.68 14.09
N GLN A 147 -22.61 5.49 13.15
CA GLN A 147 -23.12 5.53 11.77
C GLN A 147 -22.67 4.31 10.95
N LEU A 148 -21.53 3.69 11.29
CA LEU A 148 -21.03 2.45 10.67
C LEU A 148 -21.47 1.19 11.45
N SER A 149 -22.21 1.36 12.55
CA SER A 149 -22.67 0.25 13.39
C SER A 149 -23.64 -0.63 12.61
N GLY A 150 -23.36 -1.92 12.56
CA GLY A 150 -24.18 -2.89 11.81
C GLY A 150 -23.83 -3.06 10.34
N MET A 151 -23.02 -2.18 9.73
CA MET A 151 -22.59 -2.32 8.33
C MET A 151 -21.32 -3.17 8.26
N GLN A 152 -21.31 -4.21 7.44
CA GLN A 152 -20.12 -5.02 7.17
C GLN A 152 -19.29 -4.41 6.03
N HIS A 153 -19.93 -3.77 5.06
CA HIS A 153 -19.33 -3.02 3.97
C HIS A 153 -19.94 -1.62 3.88
N ALA A 154 -19.11 -0.61 3.76
CA ALA A 154 -19.53 0.78 3.61
C ALA A 154 -18.58 1.54 2.68
N VAL A 155 -19.14 2.35 1.79
CA VAL A 155 -18.41 3.27 0.90
C VAL A 155 -18.91 4.68 1.12
N ASP A 156 -18.05 5.68 0.86
CA ASP A 156 -18.49 7.08 0.82
C ASP A 156 -19.13 7.44 -0.54
N ALA A 157 -19.55 8.69 -0.67
CA ALA A 157 -20.22 9.19 -1.88
C ALA A 157 -19.33 9.12 -3.14
N SER A 158 -18.00 9.05 -3.00
CA SER A 158 -17.05 8.88 -4.10
C SER A 158 -16.79 7.41 -4.47
N GLY A 159 -17.41 6.46 -3.75
CA GLY A 159 -17.19 5.01 -3.93
C GLY A 159 -15.98 4.46 -3.20
N ARG A 160 -15.38 5.22 -2.28
CA ARG A 160 -14.23 4.78 -1.50
C ARG A 160 -14.67 3.89 -0.34
N VAL A 161 -13.96 2.78 -0.14
CA VAL A 161 -14.26 1.79 0.90
C VAL A 161 -13.92 2.33 2.29
N LEU A 162 -14.94 2.48 3.15
CA LEU A 162 -14.81 2.91 4.55
C LEU A 162 -14.72 1.72 5.52
N ARG A 163 -15.37 0.63 5.20
CA ARG A 163 -15.34 -0.61 5.99
C ARG A 163 -15.47 -1.82 5.05
N ASP A 164 -14.64 -2.83 5.27
CA ASP A 164 -14.57 -4.02 4.43
C ASP A 164 -14.21 -5.24 5.29
N ASN A 165 -15.22 -5.79 5.93
CA ASN A 165 -15.13 -7.02 6.73
C ASN A 165 -16.12 -8.07 6.20
N VAL A 166 -16.30 -8.10 4.89
CA VAL A 166 -17.09 -9.14 4.23
C VAL A 166 -16.14 -10.22 3.73
N TRP A 167 -16.38 -11.43 4.17
CA TRP A 167 -15.56 -12.59 3.85
C TRP A 167 -16.03 -13.23 2.55
N GLY A 168 -15.11 -13.74 1.76
CA GLY A 168 -15.37 -14.33 0.46
C GLY A 168 -14.41 -15.45 0.09
N PRO A 169 -14.54 -16.03 -1.10
CA PRO A 169 -13.62 -17.05 -1.58
C PRO A 169 -12.27 -16.47 -1.99
N GLN A 170 -11.28 -17.34 -2.17
CA GLN A 170 -9.89 -16.98 -2.46
C GLN A 170 -9.72 -16.19 -3.77
N ASP A 171 -10.46 -16.50 -4.81
CA ASP A 171 -10.42 -15.81 -6.11
C ASP A 171 -10.90 -14.35 -6.01
N GLU A 172 -11.91 -14.10 -5.19
CA GLU A 172 -12.34 -12.74 -4.89
C GLU A 172 -11.28 -11.97 -4.10
N ASP A 173 -10.66 -12.60 -3.08
CA ASP A 173 -9.56 -11.99 -2.33
C ASP A 173 -8.36 -11.69 -3.22
N ALA A 174 -8.03 -12.56 -4.17
CA ALA A 174 -6.99 -12.33 -5.16
C ALA A 174 -7.30 -11.11 -6.06
N THR A 175 -8.54 -11.03 -6.54
CA THR A 175 -8.97 -9.99 -7.49
C THR A 175 -9.00 -8.58 -6.88
N ARG A 176 -9.26 -8.47 -5.58
CA ARG A 176 -9.27 -7.18 -4.89
C ARG A 176 -7.88 -6.63 -4.56
N ARG A 177 -6.82 -7.44 -4.65
CA ARG A 177 -5.43 -7.00 -4.43
C ARG A 177 -4.99 -6.00 -5.50
N ASP A 178 -3.85 -5.35 -5.28
CA ASP A 178 -3.35 -4.31 -6.18
C ASP A 178 -2.64 -4.86 -7.43
N PHE A 179 -1.52 -5.56 -7.25
CA PHE A 179 -0.67 -6.03 -8.33
C PHE A 179 -0.66 -7.55 -8.44
N THR A 180 -0.59 -8.07 -9.67
CA THR A 180 -0.56 -9.50 -9.96
C THR A 180 0.51 -10.23 -9.17
N VAL A 181 1.71 -9.66 -9.07
CA VAL A 181 2.85 -10.23 -8.34
C VAL A 181 2.65 -10.30 -6.83
N ASN A 182 1.68 -9.58 -6.28
CA ASN A 182 1.31 -9.59 -4.86
C ASN A 182 0.00 -10.36 -4.60
N ALA A 183 -0.57 -11.01 -5.61
CA ALA A 183 -1.87 -11.71 -5.53
C ALA A 183 -1.74 -13.22 -5.68
N MET A 184 -0.58 -13.74 -5.36
CA MET A 184 -0.31 -15.19 -5.35
C MET A 184 -0.36 -15.73 -3.92
N TYR A 185 -0.68 -17.02 -3.81
CA TYR A 185 -0.85 -17.75 -2.56
C TYR A 185 0.07 -18.96 -2.59
N TYR A 186 0.88 -19.14 -1.57
CA TYR A 186 1.78 -20.28 -1.45
C TYR A 186 1.41 -21.17 -0.28
N ASP A 187 1.20 -22.43 -0.56
CA ASP A 187 1.00 -23.48 0.44
C ASP A 187 2.36 -24.15 0.74
N PRO A 188 2.98 -23.86 1.88
CA PRO A 188 4.27 -24.46 2.21
C PRO A 188 4.18 -25.98 2.52
N VAL A 189 2.99 -26.50 2.80
CA VAL A 189 2.77 -27.93 3.11
C VAL A 189 2.77 -28.76 1.83
N SER A 190 1.96 -28.37 0.83
CA SER A 190 1.90 -29.04 -0.46
C SER A 190 2.94 -28.53 -1.47
N GLN A 191 3.63 -27.43 -1.14
CA GLN A 191 4.55 -26.70 -2.03
C GLN A 191 3.89 -26.32 -3.36
N ILE A 192 2.68 -25.78 -3.30
CA ILE A 192 1.91 -25.33 -4.45
C ILE A 192 1.74 -23.81 -4.37
N VAL A 193 1.98 -23.11 -5.49
CA VAL A 193 1.60 -21.70 -5.68
C VAL A 193 0.25 -21.66 -6.41
N VAL A 194 -0.72 -20.96 -5.83
CA VAL A 194 -2.03 -20.69 -6.45
C VAL A 194 -2.00 -19.27 -7.03
N ASP A 195 -2.29 -19.17 -8.31
CA ASP A 195 -2.29 -17.91 -9.07
C ASP A 195 -3.60 -17.77 -9.87
N TYR A 196 -4.24 -16.60 -9.76
CA TYR A 196 -5.47 -16.26 -10.49
C TYR A 196 -5.25 -15.24 -11.59
N HIS A 197 -4.16 -14.48 -11.52
CA HIS A 197 -3.94 -13.28 -12.32
C HIS A 197 -2.60 -13.27 -13.06
N LYS A 198 -1.98 -14.44 -13.24
CA LYS A 198 -0.68 -14.60 -13.92
C LYS A 198 0.48 -13.88 -13.22
N GLY A 199 0.40 -13.78 -11.89
CA GLY A 199 1.44 -13.15 -11.07
C GLY A 199 2.80 -13.82 -11.19
N LEU A 200 2.86 -15.16 -11.33
CA LEU A 200 4.07 -15.91 -11.60
C LEU A 200 4.73 -15.49 -12.92
N GLN A 201 3.92 -15.31 -13.97
CA GLN A 201 4.42 -14.86 -15.27
C GLN A 201 4.96 -13.44 -15.21
N ASP A 202 4.23 -12.53 -14.53
CA ASP A 202 4.64 -11.15 -14.35
C ASP A 202 5.89 -11.03 -13.45
N ALA A 203 6.02 -11.88 -12.42
CA ALA A 203 7.25 -11.96 -11.62
C ALA A 203 8.46 -12.38 -12.46
N LYS A 204 8.33 -13.41 -13.30
CA LYS A 204 9.38 -13.83 -14.25
C LYS A 204 9.73 -12.75 -15.27
N LYS A 205 8.73 -11.98 -15.75
CA LYS A 205 8.92 -10.85 -16.67
C LYS A 205 9.31 -9.55 -15.96
N LYS A 206 9.40 -9.56 -14.64
CA LYS A 206 9.72 -8.39 -13.81
C LYS A 206 8.77 -7.21 -14.08
N THR A 207 7.48 -7.49 -14.14
CA THR A 207 6.44 -6.55 -14.52
C THR A 207 5.50 -6.31 -13.35
N LEU A 208 5.30 -5.04 -12.99
CA LEU A 208 4.27 -4.60 -12.05
C LEU A 208 2.99 -4.28 -12.83
N ARG A 209 2.02 -5.18 -12.75
CA ARG A 209 0.73 -5.05 -13.42
C ARG A 209 -0.39 -4.91 -12.41
N MET A 210 -1.23 -3.88 -12.56
CA MET A 210 -2.47 -3.72 -11.79
C MET A 210 -3.48 -4.79 -12.20
N ILE A 211 -4.16 -5.37 -11.21
CA ILE A 211 -5.26 -6.31 -11.44
C ILE A 211 -6.51 -5.52 -11.83
N GLY A 212 -7.17 -5.92 -12.92
CA GLY A 212 -8.35 -5.22 -13.45
C GLY A 212 -8.01 -3.99 -14.27
N ASP A 213 -8.99 -3.07 -14.41
CA ASP A 213 -8.80 -1.80 -15.13
C ASP A 213 -8.08 -0.78 -14.23
N PRO A 214 -6.87 -0.32 -14.59
CA PRO A 214 -6.08 0.53 -13.70
C PRO A 214 -6.76 1.85 -13.32
N ALA A 215 -7.46 2.50 -14.26
CA ALA A 215 -8.14 3.78 -13.97
C ALA A 215 -9.27 3.60 -12.95
N THR A 216 -10.02 2.52 -13.05
CA THR A 216 -11.06 2.14 -12.07
C THR A 216 -10.43 1.81 -10.73
N ARG A 217 -9.35 1.02 -10.72
CA ARG A 217 -8.67 0.60 -9.50
C ARG A 217 -8.06 1.77 -8.72
N TYR A 218 -7.53 2.79 -9.39
CA TYR A 218 -7.03 4.01 -8.75
C TYR A 218 -8.16 4.86 -8.17
N ARG A 219 -9.36 4.88 -8.78
CA ARG A 219 -10.55 5.54 -8.20
C ARG A 219 -11.08 4.82 -6.97
N GLU A 220 -11.12 3.49 -6.97
CA GLU A 220 -11.58 2.69 -5.81
C GLU A 220 -10.72 2.92 -4.57
N ASP A 221 -9.41 3.00 -4.72
CA ASP A 221 -8.46 3.32 -3.65
C ASP A 221 -7.28 4.11 -4.22
N PRO A 222 -7.31 5.46 -4.11
CA PRO A 222 -6.26 6.32 -4.65
C PRO A 222 -4.86 6.03 -4.08
N VAL A 223 -4.76 5.46 -2.89
CA VAL A 223 -3.46 5.05 -2.32
C VAL A 223 -2.74 4.03 -3.18
N ARG A 224 -3.44 3.30 -4.04
CA ARG A 224 -2.80 2.41 -5.03
C ARG A 224 -1.86 3.15 -6.00
N ILE A 225 -2.10 4.45 -6.23
CA ILE A 225 -1.21 5.32 -7.02
C ILE A 225 0.17 5.41 -6.34
N ILE A 226 0.18 5.71 -5.04
CA ILE A 226 1.41 5.79 -4.24
C ILE A 226 2.06 4.42 -4.11
N ARG A 227 1.26 3.37 -3.93
CA ARG A 227 1.75 2.00 -3.87
C ARG A 227 2.41 1.57 -5.18
N ALA A 228 1.91 2.01 -6.34
CA ALA A 228 2.55 1.76 -7.64
C ALA A 228 3.96 2.35 -7.69
N VAL A 229 4.13 3.60 -7.28
CA VAL A 229 5.45 4.26 -7.18
C VAL A 229 6.36 3.52 -6.20
N ARG A 230 5.86 3.19 -5.01
CA ARG A 230 6.62 2.50 -3.97
C ARG A 230 7.13 1.13 -4.41
N PHE A 231 6.27 0.31 -5.03
CA PHE A 231 6.69 -1.00 -5.52
C PHE A 231 7.61 -0.90 -6.73
N ALA A 232 7.41 0.09 -7.61
CA ALA A 232 8.34 0.35 -8.70
C ALA A 232 9.73 0.70 -8.16
N ALA A 233 9.82 1.57 -7.14
CA ALA A 233 11.07 1.92 -6.50
C ALA A 233 11.71 0.72 -5.78
N LYS A 234 10.95 0.03 -4.93
CA LYS A 234 11.43 -1.13 -4.17
C LYS A 234 11.97 -2.24 -5.06
N LEU A 235 11.34 -2.48 -6.20
CA LEU A 235 11.65 -3.59 -7.09
C LEU A 235 12.52 -3.19 -8.29
N SER A 236 12.84 -1.89 -8.45
CA SER A 236 13.72 -1.42 -9.53
C SER A 236 15.12 -2.05 -9.52
N PRO A 237 15.78 -2.29 -8.36
CA PRO A 237 17.07 -2.97 -8.34
C PRO A 237 17.00 -4.41 -8.85
N LEU A 238 15.83 -5.03 -8.83
CA LEU A 238 15.55 -6.35 -9.37
C LEU A 238 15.15 -6.33 -10.86
N GLY A 239 15.10 -5.13 -11.45
CA GLY A 239 14.76 -4.91 -12.86
C GLY A 239 13.27 -4.84 -13.15
N PHE A 240 12.40 -4.65 -12.14
CA PHE A 240 10.97 -4.48 -12.36
C PHE A 240 10.63 -3.10 -12.93
N SER A 241 9.59 -3.07 -13.76
CA SER A 241 8.97 -1.86 -14.27
C SER A 241 7.44 -1.96 -14.22
N ILE A 242 6.78 -0.81 -14.15
CA ILE A 242 5.32 -0.76 -14.22
C ILE A 242 4.87 -1.06 -15.64
N ASP A 243 3.88 -1.94 -15.80
CA ASP A 243 3.22 -2.21 -17.08
C ASP A 243 2.64 -0.92 -17.68
N ALA A 244 2.78 -0.75 -18.98
CA ALA A 244 2.37 0.49 -19.68
C ALA A 244 0.89 0.85 -19.44
N LYS A 245 -0.02 -0.15 -19.43
CA LYS A 245 -1.44 0.08 -19.15
C LYS A 245 -1.66 0.53 -17.69
N SER A 246 -0.89 -0.01 -16.76
CA SER A 246 -0.97 0.36 -15.35
C SER A 246 -0.36 1.73 -15.08
N ALA A 247 0.65 2.15 -15.84
CA ALA A 247 1.29 3.46 -15.72
C ALA A 247 0.47 4.60 -16.36
N ALA A 248 -0.21 4.33 -17.47
CA ALA A 248 -0.88 5.35 -18.28
C ALA A 248 -1.84 6.27 -17.49
N PRO A 249 -2.70 5.78 -16.59
CA PRO A 249 -3.63 6.65 -15.86
C PRO A 249 -3.04 7.29 -14.59
N LEU A 250 -1.78 7.02 -14.20
CA LEU A 250 -1.22 7.48 -12.91
C LEU A 250 -1.29 9.00 -12.76
N VAL A 251 -0.75 9.75 -13.73
CA VAL A 251 -0.70 11.22 -13.65
C VAL A 251 -2.11 11.82 -13.63
N GLN A 252 -3.01 11.31 -14.47
CA GLN A 252 -4.40 11.80 -14.51
C GLN A 252 -5.17 11.48 -13.23
N SER A 253 -4.84 10.36 -12.58
CA SER A 253 -5.48 9.93 -11.34
C SER A 253 -4.88 10.60 -10.10
N GLN A 254 -3.79 11.34 -10.22
CA GLN A 254 -3.11 11.98 -9.08
C GLN A 254 -4.03 12.91 -8.28
N ALA A 255 -4.94 13.62 -8.94
CA ALA A 255 -5.91 14.51 -8.29
C ALA A 255 -6.79 13.78 -7.25
N LEU A 256 -7.01 12.46 -7.41
CA LEU A 256 -7.77 11.65 -6.45
C LEU A 256 -7.08 11.54 -5.08
N LEU A 257 -5.78 11.81 -5.00
CA LEU A 257 -5.03 11.77 -3.73
C LEU A 257 -5.49 12.87 -2.75
N ALA A 258 -6.05 13.96 -3.25
CA ALA A 258 -6.64 15.02 -2.41
C ALA A 258 -7.81 14.52 -1.56
N GLU A 259 -8.48 13.44 -1.98
CA GLU A 259 -9.59 12.83 -1.25
C GLU A 259 -9.13 11.88 -0.13
N VAL A 260 -7.84 11.53 -0.10
CA VAL A 260 -7.27 10.64 0.92
C VAL A 260 -7.02 11.43 2.21
N PRO A 261 -7.38 10.90 3.41
CA PRO A 261 -7.10 11.57 4.66
C PRO A 261 -5.61 11.91 4.83
N GLN A 262 -5.35 13.09 5.36
CA GLN A 262 -3.98 13.60 5.55
C GLN A 262 -3.11 12.66 6.38
N SER A 263 -3.65 12.06 7.44
CA SER A 263 -2.93 11.08 8.26
C SER A 263 -2.49 9.86 7.45
N ARG A 264 -3.35 9.36 6.56
CA ARG A 264 -3.01 8.21 5.69
C ARG A 264 -1.98 8.61 4.63
N MET A 265 -2.11 9.82 4.07
CA MET A 265 -1.13 10.35 3.12
C MET A 265 0.24 10.54 3.76
N PHE A 266 0.28 11.03 5.00
CA PHE A 266 1.52 11.16 5.77
C PHE A 266 2.20 9.80 5.99
N ASP A 267 1.44 8.77 6.40
CA ASP A 267 1.94 7.41 6.57
C ASP A 267 2.52 6.83 5.27
N GLU A 268 1.83 7.04 4.14
CA GLU A 268 2.33 6.57 2.84
C GLU A 268 3.56 7.35 2.38
N MET A 269 3.64 8.66 2.63
CA MET A 269 4.84 9.46 2.40
C MET A 269 6.04 8.91 3.19
N LEU A 270 5.86 8.60 4.47
CA LEU A 270 6.91 7.99 5.28
C LEU A 270 7.35 6.64 4.69
N LYS A 271 6.41 5.82 4.22
CA LYS A 271 6.74 4.55 3.57
C LYS A 271 7.49 4.74 2.25
N LEU A 272 7.25 5.82 1.51
CA LEU A 272 8.01 6.15 0.31
C LEU A 272 9.47 6.49 0.62
N LEU A 273 9.70 7.19 1.73
CA LEU A 273 11.02 7.75 2.06
C LEU A 273 11.82 6.93 3.09
N GLN A 274 11.18 6.01 3.83
CA GLN A 274 11.81 5.32 4.96
C GLN A 274 11.75 3.78 4.86
N THR A 275 11.63 3.23 3.66
CA THR A 275 11.63 1.77 3.44
C THR A 275 12.90 1.27 2.77
N GLY A 276 13.97 2.08 2.75
CA GLY A 276 15.27 1.70 2.20
C GLY A 276 15.38 1.88 0.69
N HIS A 277 14.51 2.69 0.09
CA HIS A 277 14.43 2.95 -1.34
C HIS A 277 14.06 4.42 -1.64
N ALA A 278 14.44 5.37 -0.78
CA ALA A 278 14.06 6.78 -0.91
C ALA A 278 14.57 7.39 -2.23
N ILE A 279 15.84 7.18 -2.55
CA ILE A 279 16.43 7.68 -3.81
C ILE A 279 15.70 7.10 -5.02
N ALA A 280 15.49 5.78 -5.06
CA ALA A 280 14.75 5.13 -6.14
C ALA A 280 13.29 5.62 -6.22
N THR A 281 12.67 5.93 -5.09
CA THR A 281 11.33 6.52 -5.04
C THR A 281 11.28 7.88 -5.72
N ILE A 282 12.24 8.76 -5.44
CA ILE A 282 12.32 10.09 -6.07
C ILE A 282 12.55 9.97 -7.57
N GLU A 283 13.42 9.06 -8.00
CA GLU A 283 13.64 8.77 -9.41
C GLU A 283 12.36 8.27 -10.11
N GLN A 284 11.61 7.37 -9.46
CA GLN A 284 10.34 6.88 -10.01
C GLN A 284 9.27 7.98 -10.08
N LEU A 285 9.16 8.84 -9.06
CA LEU A 285 8.24 9.98 -9.07
C LEU A 285 8.54 10.91 -10.26
N ARG A 286 9.80 11.23 -10.48
CA ARG A 286 10.24 12.06 -11.61
C ARG A 286 9.97 11.38 -12.95
N LYS A 287 10.33 10.12 -13.08
CA LYS A 287 10.11 9.32 -14.31
C LYS A 287 8.63 9.20 -14.68
N LEU A 288 7.76 9.11 -13.70
CA LEU A 288 6.31 8.99 -13.90
C LEU A 288 5.61 10.34 -14.07
N GLY A 289 6.33 11.48 -13.98
CA GLY A 289 5.74 12.81 -14.07
C GLY A 289 4.95 13.24 -12.83
N MET A 290 5.25 12.63 -11.68
CA MET A 290 4.54 12.82 -10.41
C MET A 290 5.41 13.52 -9.35
N SER A 291 6.22 14.49 -9.77
CA SER A 291 7.16 15.18 -8.89
C SER A 291 6.51 16.19 -7.94
N LYS A 292 5.26 16.59 -8.17
CA LYS A 292 4.53 17.61 -7.39
C LYS A 292 3.06 17.22 -7.25
N GLY A 293 2.42 17.76 -6.19
CA GLY A 293 0.97 17.65 -5.98
C GLY A 293 0.54 16.31 -5.36
N ILE A 294 1.44 15.57 -4.72
CA ILE A 294 1.10 14.36 -3.97
C ILE A 294 0.89 14.69 -2.50
N TYR A 295 1.89 15.30 -1.89
CA TYR A 295 1.88 15.70 -0.49
C TYR A 295 2.96 16.79 -0.28
N PRO A 296 2.67 17.91 0.40
CA PRO A 296 3.57 19.07 0.46
C PRO A 296 5.01 18.73 0.88
N LEU A 297 5.18 17.98 1.95
CA LEU A 297 6.52 17.58 2.43
C LEU A 297 7.24 16.63 1.47
N LEU A 298 6.51 15.79 0.74
CA LEU A 298 7.08 14.93 -0.30
C LEU A 298 7.54 15.75 -1.51
N ASP A 299 6.74 16.74 -1.90
CA ASP A 299 7.06 17.63 -3.02
C ASP A 299 8.37 18.38 -2.74
N VAL A 300 8.53 18.94 -1.51
CA VAL A 300 9.79 19.54 -1.06
C VAL A 300 10.94 18.57 -1.05
N ALA A 301 10.73 17.33 -0.57
CA ALA A 301 11.77 16.29 -0.57
C ALA A 301 12.22 15.94 -1.99
N VAL A 302 11.30 15.83 -2.95
CA VAL A 302 11.60 15.55 -4.36
C VAL A 302 12.35 16.72 -5.01
N GLU A 303 11.95 17.95 -4.72
CA GLU A 303 12.59 19.17 -5.24
C GLU A 303 14.03 19.30 -4.76
N ARG A 304 14.28 18.99 -3.48
CA ARG A 304 15.60 19.17 -2.84
C ARG A 304 16.49 17.93 -2.84
N ALA A 305 16.01 16.82 -3.38
CA ALA A 305 16.72 15.54 -3.33
C ALA A 305 18.14 15.55 -3.88
N ASP A 306 18.44 16.46 -4.81
CA ASP A 306 19.76 16.60 -5.42
C ASP A 306 20.69 17.58 -4.67
N THR A 307 20.17 18.35 -3.69
CA THR A 307 21.00 19.17 -2.83
C THR A 307 21.90 18.28 -1.97
N PRO A 308 23.19 18.64 -1.77
CA PRO A 308 24.14 17.75 -1.11
C PRO A 308 23.67 17.25 0.26
N PHE A 309 23.06 18.12 1.06
CA PHE A 309 22.61 17.79 2.41
C PHE A 309 21.40 16.82 2.41
N VAL A 310 20.36 17.15 1.65
CA VAL A 310 19.15 16.29 1.56
C VAL A 310 19.49 14.95 0.92
N LYS A 311 20.31 14.95 -0.14
CA LYS A 311 20.78 13.73 -0.77
C LYS A 311 21.53 12.82 0.20
N ALA A 312 22.45 13.39 0.99
CA ALA A 312 23.17 12.63 2.01
C ALA A 312 22.23 12.03 3.07
N ALA A 313 21.22 12.79 3.52
CA ALA A 313 20.21 12.32 4.47
C ALA A 313 19.35 11.17 3.91
N LEU A 314 18.94 11.25 2.63
CA LEU A 314 18.17 10.19 1.96
C LEU A 314 19.01 8.92 1.79
N VAL A 315 20.26 9.05 1.34
CA VAL A 315 21.19 7.93 1.19
C VAL A 315 21.49 7.27 2.54
N ASP A 316 21.72 8.05 3.60
CA ASP A 316 21.93 7.50 4.95
C ASP A 316 20.68 6.81 5.49
N THR A 317 19.50 7.36 5.22
CA THR A 317 18.21 6.73 5.56
C THR A 317 18.09 5.35 4.88
N ASP A 318 18.31 5.27 3.57
CA ASP A 318 18.27 4.01 2.84
C ASP A 318 19.28 2.99 3.37
N ARG A 319 20.51 3.43 3.63
CA ARG A 319 21.56 2.59 4.22
C ARG A 319 21.14 2.04 5.59
N ARG A 320 20.67 2.89 6.49
CA ARG A 320 20.23 2.50 7.85
C ARG A 320 19.09 1.49 7.82
N VAL A 321 18.07 1.71 7.00
CA VAL A 321 16.94 0.78 6.86
C VAL A 321 17.42 -0.57 6.33
N ASN A 322 18.31 -0.58 5.34
CA ASN A 322 18.85 -1.82 4.78
C ASN A 322 19.75 -2.58 5.76
N GLU A 323 20.41 -1.87 6.69
CA GLU A 323 21.18 -2.44 7.80
C GLU A 323 20.29 -2.85 9.01
N GLY A 324 18.97 -2.70 8.94
CA GLY A 324 18.04 -2.98 10.04
C GLY A 324 18.13 -1.98 11.20
N LYS A 325 18.73 -0.80 10.99
CA LYS A 325 18.86 0.24 11.99
C LYS A 325 17.60 1.11 12.05
N PRO A 326 17.22 1.63 13.22
CA PRO A 326 16.06 2.50 13.35
C PRO A 326 16.28 3.82 12.63
N VAL A 327 15.22 4.33 12.01
CA VAL A 327 15.16 5.65 11.37
C VAL A 327 14.06 6.46 12.01
N ALA A 328 14.38 7.67 12.46
CA ALA A 328 13.40 8.60 13.00
C ALA A 328 12.79 9.44 11.87
N PRO A 329 11.47 9.44 11.66
CA PRO A 329 10.82 10.29 10.68
C PRO A 329 11.17 11.77 10.85
N SER A 330 11.20 12.25 12.10
CA SER A 330 11.54 13.63 12.44
C SER A 330 12.93 14.07 11.95
N PHE A 331 13.91 13.16 11.95
CA PHE A 331 15.25 13.46 11.44
C PHE A 331 15.21 13.76 9.94
N LEU A 332 14.60 12.88 9.15
CA LEU A 332 14.52 13.09 7.70
C LEU A 332 13.74 14.36 7.34
N LEU A 333 12.61 14.59 8.01
CA LEU A 333 11.81 15.80 7.80
C LEU A 333 12.58 17.07 8.17
N ALA A 334 13.31 17.04 9.28
CA ALA A 334 14.20 18.14 9.67
C ALA A 334 15.28 18.42 8.62
N CYS A 335 15.88 17.36 8.04
CA CYS A 335 16.87 17.52 6.96
C CYS A 335 16.26 18.14 5.71
N VAL A 336 15.05 17.74 5.32
CA VAL A 336 14.35 18.28 4.14
C VAL A 336 14.02 19.77 4.33
N LEU A 337 13.62 20.18 5.52
CA LEU A 337 13.22 21.56 5.84
C LEU A 337 14.39 22.44 6.31
N TRP A 338 15.56 21.87 6.55
CA TRP A 338 16.69 22.57 7.19
C TRP A 338 17.14 23.81 6.43
N GLU A 339 17.09 23.80 5.12
CA GLU A 339 17.54 24.94 4.32
C GLU A 339 16.67 26.17 4.55
N ASP A 340 15.34 26.01 4.63
CA ASP A 340 14.41 27.10 4.94
C ASP A 340 14.62 27.63 6.36
N VAL A 341 14.72 26.70 7.32
CA VAL A 341 14.99 27.05 8.72
C VAL A 341 16.30 27.82 8.83
N ARG A 342 17.36 27.34 8.19
CA ARG A 342 18.67 27.99 8.20
C ARG A 342 18.62 29.39 7.59
N ASN A 343 17.99 29.52 6.44
CA ASN A 343 17.87 30.80 5.74
C ASN A 343 17.05 31.83 6.55
N GLY A 344 15.89 31.40 7.07
CA GLY A 344 15.08 32.24 7.94
C GLY A 344 15.77 32.59 9.27
N TRP A 345 16.57 31.68 9.82
CA TRP A 345 17.42 31.94 10.98
C TRP A 345 18.46 33.01 10.66
N GLN A 346 19.20 32.87 9.56
CA GLN A 346 20.22 33.84 9.13
C GLN A 346 19.62 35.22 8.86
N GLU A 347 18.45 35.28 8.24
CA GLU A 347 17.72 36.54 8.01
C GLU A 347 17.42 37.27 9.32
N ARG A 348 16.92 36.55 10.34
CA ARG A 348 16.63 37.12 11.67
C ARG A 348 17.88 37.55 12.42
N LEU A 349 18.99 36.82 12.27
CA LEU A 349 20.29 37.24 12.81
C LEU A 349 20.74 38.58 12.18
N ASN A 350 20.56 38.76 10.89
CA ASN A 350 20.89 39.98 10.18
C ASN A 350 20.02 41.17 10.65
N GLN A 351 18.79 40.87 11.16
CA GLN A 351 17.92 41.87 11.81
C GLN A 351 18.28 42.13 13.28
N ARG A 352 19.46 41.69 13.74
CA ARG A 352 20.00 41.86 15.09
C ARG A 352 19.20 41.18 16.20
N GLN A 353 18.48 40.11 15.90
CA GLN A 353 17.88 39.24 16.92
C GLN A 353 18.95 38.38 17.58
N HIS A 354 18.70 37.99 18.83
CA HIS A 354 19.56 36.99 19.51
C HIS A 354 19.47 35.63 18.82
N PRO A 355 20.59 34.87 18.76
CA PRO A 355 20.65 33.63 17.98
C PRO A 355 19.59 32.57 18.34
N LEU A 356 19.31 32.37 19.64
CA LEU A 356 18.37 31.34 20.08
C LEU A 356 16.90 31.69 19.77
N PRO A 357 16.39 32.91 20.11
CA PRO A 357 15.05 33.31 19.68
C PRO A 357 14.90 33.34 18.17
N ALA A 358 15.88 33.78 17.41
CA ALA A 358 15.85 33.81 15.95
C ALA A 358 15.71 32.41 15.37
N LEU A 359 16.40 31.40 15.94
CA LEU A 359 16.26 30.00 15.52
C LEU A 359 14.89 29.44 15.87
N GLN A 360 14.38 29.73 17.08
CA GLN A 360 13.05 29.26 17.50
C GLN A 360 11.94 29.80 16.59
N GLU A 361 11.98 31.09 16.26
CA GLU A 361 11.02 31.70 15.33
C GLU A 361 11.13 31.12 13.92
N ALA A 362 12.34 30.90 13.41
CA ALA A 362 12.54 30.26 12.12
C ALA A 362 11.97 28.84 12.11
N CYS A 363 12.21 28.04 13.15
CA CYS A 363 11.63 26.71 13.28
C CYS A 363 10.10 26.77 13.30
N LEU A 364 9.50 27.66 14.09
CA LEU A 364 8.05 27.79 14.18
C LEU A 364 7.44 28.18 12.84
N LEU A 365 8.01 29.13 12.13
CA LEU A 365 7.50 29.59 10.84
C LEU A 365 7.47 28.45 9.80
N TYR A 366 8.58 27.76 9.62
CA TYR A 366 8.70 26.76 8.55
C TYR A 366 8.19 25.35 8.92
N THR A 367 7.93 25.07 10.21
CA THR A 367 7.34 23.81 10.63
C THR A 367 5.84 23.90 10.88
N SER A 368 5.33 25.05 11.36
CA SER A 368 3.90 25.27 11.56
C SER A 368 3.16 25.54 10.25
N ASP A 369 3.74 26.32 9.34
CA ASP A 369 3.12 26.56 8.02
C ASP A 369 3.04 25.27 7.20
N ALA A 370 4.06 24.41 7.24
CA ALA A 370 4.00 23.10 6.61
C ALA A 370 2.92 22.19 7.23
N ALA A 371 2.61 22.37 8.51
CA ALA A 371 1.52 21.67 9.19
C ALA A 371 0.15 22.31 8.90
N ASP A 372 0.06 23.62 8.84
CA ASP A 372 -1.19 24.35 8.60
C ASP A 372 -1.68 24.21 7.16
N ASP A 373 -0.80 24.22 6.16
CA ASP A 373 -1.17 23.97 4.77
C ASP A 373 -1.66 22.53 4.58
N SER A 374 -1.16 21.57 5.37
CA SER A 374 -1.65 20.19 5.38
C SER A 374 -3.01 20.02 6.06
N LEU A 375 -3.44 21.00 6.89
CA LEU A 375 -4.70 21.01 7.63
C LEU A 375 -5.80 21.87 7.00
N ARG A 376 -5.45 22.73 6.04
CA ARG A 376 -6.38 23.71 5.40
C ARG A 376 -7.02 23.21 4.09
N VAL A 377 -6.74 21.96 3.66
CA VAL A 377 -7.36 21.36 2.46
C VAL A 377 -8.45 20.38 2.82
#